data_6aaa5258352736041445af497efcfe1b
#
_entry.id   6aaa5258352736041445af497efcfe1b
#
_cell.length_a   1.000
_cell.length_b   1.000
_cell.length_c   1.000
_cell.angle_alpha   90.00
_cell.angle_beta   90.00
_cell.angle_gamma   90.00
#
_symmetry.space_group_name_H-M   'P 1'
#
loop_
_entity.id
_entity.type
_entity.pdbx_description
1 polymer ?
#
loop_
_entity_poly.entity_id
_entity_poly.type
_entity_poly.pdbx_seq_one_letter_code
_entity_poly.pdbx_strand_id
1 'polypeptide(L)'
;MSKILIIEDEVAIADLEKDYLELSGFEVKIENRGDKGLQTALKEQFDLIILDLMLPGMDGFEVCKRIREDRNVPILMVSAKKDDIDKIRGLGLGADDYITKPFSPSELVARVKAHMARYERLVGAGHKTNDIIEIRDLKIDKTARRVWINGEEKNFTTKEFDLLTFLAENPNHVFSKEELFAKIWNMESVGDIATVTVHIKKIREKIEYNTSKPQYIETIWGVGYRFKI
;
A
#
# COMPACT_ATOMS: atom_id res chain seq x y z
N MET A 1 3.17 -19.96 -6.59
CA MET A 1 3.37 -18.93 -7.61
C MET A 1 2.43 -17.79 -7.24
N SER A 2 2.93 -16.57 -7.14
CA SER A 2 2.09 -15.46 -6.69
C SER A 2 1.16 -15.01 -7.80
N LYS A 3 -0.09 -14.72 -7.42
CA LYS A 3 -1.19 -14.45 -8.36
C LYS A 3 -1.54 -12.96 -8.37
N ILE A 4 -1.53 -12.35 -9.55
CA ILE A 4 -1.80 -10.92 -9.76
C ILE A 4 -3.10 -10.77 -10.58
N LEU A 5 -3.96 -9.84 -10.14
CA LEU A 5 -5.09 -9.39 -10.93
C LEU A 5 -4.77 -8.06 -11.58
N ILE A 6 -4.93 -7.96 -12.90
CA ILE A 6 -4.89 -6.71 -13.64
C ILE A 6 -6.33 -6.31 -13.98
N ILE A 7 -6.70 -5.07 -13.69
CA ILE A 7 -7.99 -4.49 -14.07
C ILE A 7 -7.68 -3.30 -14.96
N GLU A 8 -7.76 -3.51 -16.28
CA GLU A 8 -7.33 -2.57 -17.32
C GLU A 8 -8.19 -2.77 -18.56
N ASP A 9 -8.80 -1.72 -19.09
CA ASP A 9 -9.70 -1.81 -20.24
C ASP A 9 -8.98 -1.77 -21.59
N GLU A 10 -7.79 -1.17 -21.66
CA GLU A 10 -6.97 -1.17 -22.86
C GLU A 10 -6.26 -2.53 -23.03
N VAL A 11 -6.81 -3.41 -23.86
CA VAL A 11 -6.32 -4.78 -24.07
C VAL A 11 -4.82 -4.82 -24.36
N ALA A 12 -4.31 -3.90 -25.20
CA ALA A 12 -2.89 -3.87 -25.56
C ALA A 12 -1.98 -3.56 -24.36
N ILE A 13 -2.43 -2.71 -23.42
CA ILE A 13 -1.71 -2.39 -22.20
C ILE A 13 -1.78 -3.58 -21.24
N ALA A 14 -2.97 -4.13 -21.03
CA ALA A 14 -3.18 -5.28 -20.17
C ALA A 14 -2.35 -6.51 -20.60
N ASP A 15 -2.29 -6.80 -21.90
CA ASP A 15 -1.50 -7.90 -22.46
C ASP A 15 0.00 -7.64 -22.28
N LEU A 16 0.47 -6.41 -22.52
CA LEU A 16 1.86 -6.04 -22.29
C LEU A 16 2.26 -6.19 -20.82
N GLU A 17 1.44 -5.68 -19.89
CA GLU A 17 1.65 -5.83 -18.46
C GLU A 17 1.71 -7.29 -18.05
N LYS A 18 0.77 -8.10 -18.53
CA LYS A 18 0.71 -9.55 -18.30
C LYS A 18 1.99 -10.23 -18.76
N ASP A 19 2.42 -10.01 -20.00
CA ASP A 19 3.59 -10.67 -20.58
C ASP A 19 4.85 -10.42 -19.71
N TYR A 20 5.09 -9.17 -19.30
CA TYR A 20 6.24 -8.84 -18.47
C TYR A 20 6.16 -9.43 -17.05
N LEU A 21 4.96 -9.52 -16.50
CA LEU A 21 4.74 -10.11 -15.17
C LEU A 21 4.88 -11.65 -15.25
N GLU A 22 4.35 -12.31 -16.28
CA GLU A 22 4.49 -13.74 -16.46
C GLU A 22 5.95 -14.14 -16.73
N LEU A 23 6.69 -13.38 -17.53
CA LEU A 23 8.15 -13.53 -17.71
C LEU A 23 8.92 -13.35 -16.39
N SER A 24 8.34 -12.62 -15.44
CA SER A 24 8.90 -12.41 -14.11
C SER A 24 8.48 -13.46 -13.08
N GLY A 25 7.71 -14.48 -13.49
CA GLY A 25 7.34 -15.62 -12.66
C GLY A 25 6.02 -15.48 -11.90
N PHE A 26 5.16 -14.54 -12.27
CA PHE A 26 3.83 -14.37 -11.68
C PHE A 26 2.76 -15.10 -12.50
N GLU A 27 1.66 -15.49 -11.83
CA GLU A 27 0.43 -15.89 -12.49
C GLU A 27 -0.46 -14.65 -12.65
N VAL A 28 -0.96 -14.38 -13.87
CA VAL A 28 -1.70 -13.15 -14.14
C VAL A 28 -3.09 -13.44 -14.65
N LYS A 29 -4.09 -12.77 -14.05
CA LYS A 29 -5.46 -12.73 -14.54
C LYS A 29 -5.83 -11.30 -14.93
N ILE A 30 -6.52 -11.13 -16.06
CA ILE A 30 -6.97 -9.83 -16.59
C ILE A 30 -8.49 -9.74 -16.50
N GLU A 31 -8.98 -8.58 -16.12
CA GLU A 31 -10.38 -8.15 -16.23
C GLU A 31 -10.42 -6.76 -16.87
N ASN A 32 -11.29 -6.58 -17.87
CA ASN A 32 -11.30 -5.36 -18.71
C ASN A 32 -12.39 -4.35 -18.29
N ARG A 33 -12.98 -4.54 -17.13
CA ARG A 33 -14.04 -3.70 -16.58
C ARG A 33 -13.96 -3.63 -15.08
N GLY A 34 -14.21 -2.45 -14.51
CA GLY A 34 -14.16 -2.26 -13.06
C GLY A 34 -15.14 -3.12 -12.27
N ASP A 35 -16.38 -3.28 -12.75
CA ASP A 35 -17.40 -4.12 -12.11
C ASP A 35 -17.02 -5.61 -12.12
N LYS A 36 -16.42 -6.11 -13.18
CA LYS A 36 -15.93 -7.49 -13.29
C LYS A 36 -14.68 -7.69 -12.44
N GLY A 37 -13.74 -6.76 -12.51
CA GLY A 37 -12.53 -6.76 -11.70
C GLY A 37 -12.85 -6.82 -10.20
N LEU A 38 -13.80 -6.02 -9.72
CA LEU A 38 -14.28 -6.08 -8.34
C LEU A 38 -14.85 -7.46 -7.99
N GLN A 39 -15.74 -8.01 -8.82
CA GLN A 39 -16.30 -9.34 -8.58
C GLN A 39 -15.22 -10.41 -8.48
N THR A 40 -14.23 -10.37 -9.37
CA THR A 40 -13.10 -11.31 -9.40
C THR A 40 -12.21 -11.14 -8.17
N ALA A 41 -11.87 -9.90 -7.80
CA ALA A 41 -11.07 -9.58 -6.63
C ALA A 41 -11.72 -10.05 -5.30
N LEU A 42 -13.04 -10.05 -5.21
CA LEU A 42 -13.76 -10.51 -4.02
C LEU A 42 -13.96 -12.04 -3.98
N LYS A 43 -14.06 -12.70 -5.14
CA LYS A 43 -14.29 -14.14 -5.24
C LYS A 43 -13.03 -14.98 -5.15
N GLU A 44 -11.92 -14.48 -5.68
CA GLU A 44 -10.65 -15.19 -5.75
C GLU A 44 -9.59 -14.53 -4.85
N GLN A 45 -8.53 -15.28 -4.57
CA GLN A 45 -7.40 -14.77 -3.79
C GLN A 45 -6.31 -14.28 -4.76
N PHE A 46 -5.83 -13.07 -4.53
CA PHE A 46 -4.71 -12.47 -5.25
C PHE A 46 -3.70 -11.92 -4.24
N ASP A 47 -2.44 -11.95 -4.62
CA ASP A 47 -1.34 -11.43 -3.81
C ASP A 47 -1.08 -9.94 -4.09
N LEU A 48 -1.55 -9.44 -5.25
CA LEU A 48 -1.50 -8.03 -5.63
C LEU A 48 -2.55 -7.74 -6.72
N ILE A 49 -3.08 -6.52 -6.72
CA ILE A 49 -4.00 -6.01 -7.75
C ILE A 49 -3.36 -4.80 -8.42
N ILE A 50 -3.30 -4.80 -9.77
CA ILE A 50 -2.99 -3.64 -10.60
C ILE A 50 -4.32 -3.09 -11.09
N LEU A 51 -4.56 -1.79 -10.91
CA LEU A 51 -5.88 -1.18 -11.11
C LEU A 51 -5.78 0.13 -11.88
N ASP A 52 -6.33 0.15 -13.10
CA ASP A 52 -6.53 1.42 -13.79
C ASP A 52 -7.67 2.21 -13.15
N LEU A 53 -7.55 3.53 -13.21
CA LEU A 53 -8.60 4.45 -12.76
C LEU A 53 -9.70 4.67 -13.77
N MET A 54 -9.37 4.63 -15.06
CA MET A 54 -10.26 5.00 -16.16
C MET A 54 -10.99 3.78 -16.73
N LEU A 55 -11.71 3.05 -15.89
CA LEU A 55 -12.37 1.80 -16.28
C LEU A 55 -13.84 1.99 -16.67
N PRO A 56 -14.35 1.22 -17.65
CA PRO A 56 -15.77 1.18 -17.94
C PRO A 56 -16.56 0.44 -16.86
N GLY A 57 -17.81 0.84 -16.66
CA GLY A 57 -18.75 0.23 -15.72
C GLY A 57 -18.61 0.76 -14.30
N MET A 58 -17.42 0.66 -13.70
CA MET A 58 -17.10 1.19 -12.38
C MET A 58 -15.69 1.76 -12.41
N ASP A 59 -15.53 3.02 -11.98
CA ASP A 59 -14.20 3.65 -11.96
C ASP A 59 -13.27 3.02 -10.92
N GLY A 60 -11.95 3.13 -11.15
CA GLY A 60 -10.96 2.48 -10.30
C GLY A 60 -10.94 2.99 -8.86
N PHE A 61 -11.35 4.21 -8.59
CA PHE A 61 -11.46 4.71 -7.22
C PHE A 61 -12.55 3.98 -6.44
N GLU A 62 -13.71 3.77 -7.06
CA GLU A 62 -14.81 3.03 -6.44
C GLU A 62 -14.47 1.54 -6.30
N VAL A 63 -13.78 0.95 -7.30
CA VAL A 63 -13.27 -0.43 -7.21
C VAL A 63 -12.32 -0.56 -6.01
N CYS A 64 -11.34 0.32 -5.89
CA CYS A 64 -10.38 0.30 -4.78
C CYS A 64 -11.09 0.41 -3.43
N LYS A 65 -12.00 1.38 -3.29
CA LYS A 65 -12.76 1.58 -2.06
C LYS A 65 -13.51 0.32 -1.64
N ARG A 66 -14.23 -0.32 -2.56
CA ARG A 66 -15.01 -1.54 -2.28
C ARG A 66 -14.13 -2.76 -1.98
N ILE A 67 -13.00 -2.91 -2.66
CA ILE A 67 -12.05 -3.98 -2.31
C ILE A 67 -11.56 -3.78 -0.87
N ARG A 68 -11.30 -2.55 -0.44
CA ARG A 68 -10.80 -2.22 0.90
C ARG A 68 -11.82 -2.46 2.03
N GLU A 69 -13.10 -2.54 1.72
CA GLU A 69 -14.12 -2.91 2.72
C GLU A 69 -13.92 -4.35 3.22
N ASP A 70 -13.43 -5.26 2.34
CA ASP A 70 -13.34 -6.70 2.64
C ASP A 70 -11.91 -7.27 2.56
N ARG A 71 -10.96 -6.59 1.89
CA ARG A 71 -9.64 -7.13 1.54
C ARG A 71 -8.52 -6.14 1.80
N ASN A 72 -7.41 -6.66 2.33
CA ASN A 72 -6.16 -5.92 2.55
C ASN A 72 -5.06 -6.28 1.54
N VAL A 73 -5.43 -6.83 0.38
CA VAL A 73 -4.50 -7.14 -0.70
C VAL A 73 -3.81 -5.87 -1.20
N PRO A 74 -2.49 -5.87 -1.48
CA PRO A 74 -1.82 -4.70 -2.08
C PRO A 74 -2.48 -4.27 -3.39
N ILE A 75 -2.77 -2.97 -3.51
CA ILE A 75 -3.34 -2.35 -4.72
C ILE A 75 -2.36 -1.32 -5.26
N LEU A 76 -1.90 -1.53 -6.48
CA LEU A 76 -1.09 -0.62 -7.26
C LEU A 76 -1.99 0.07 -8.28
N MET A 77 -2.26 1.35 -8.11
CA MET A 77 -3.02 2.14 -9.07
C MET A 77 -2.14 2.55 -10.25
N VAL A 78 -2.71 2.45 -11.45
CA VAL A 78 -2.06 2.88 -12.70
C VAL A 78 -2.99 3.84 -13.41
N SER A 79 -2.53 5.00 -13.88
CA SER A 79 -3.40 5.95 -14.56
C SER A 79 -2.67 6.96 -15.44
N ALA A 80 -3.36 7.43 -16.50
CA ALA A 80 -2.92 8.57 -17.29
C ALA A 80 -3.07 9.92 -16.56
N LYS A 81 -3.81 9.94 -15.44
CA LYS A 81 -4.00 11.15 -14.64
C LYS A 81 -2.73 11.50 -13.88
N LYS A 82 -2.19 12.68 -14.16
CA LYS A 82 -0.93 13.19 -13.58
C LYS A 82 -1.15 14.15 -12.41
N ASP A 83 -2.39 14.52 -12.15
CA ASP A 83 -2.70 15.50 -11.12
C ASP A 83 -2.47 14.93 -9.72
N ASP A 84 -1.78 15.68 -8.89
CA ASP A 84 -1.50 15.28 -7.50
C ASP A 84 -2.78 15.03 -6.70
N ILE A 85 -3.88 15.69 -7.07
CA ILE A 85 -5.21 15.49 -6.46
C ILE A 85 -5.70 14.06 -6.66
N ASP A 86 -5.59 13.50 -7.88
CA ASP A 86 -6.02 12.13 -8.18
C ASP A 86 -5.13 11.10 -7.47
N LYS A 87 -3.82 11.33 -7.41
CA LYS A 87 -2.87 10.50 -6.65
C LYS A 87 -3.20 10.50 -5.15
N ILE A 88 -3.37 11.69 -4.56
CA ILE A 88 -3.74 11.86 -3.15
C ILE A 88 -5.08 11.17 -2.87
N ARG A 89 -6.04 11.28 -3.78
CA ARG A 89 -7.34 10.60 -3.66
C ARG A 89 -7.20 9.08 -3.68
N GLY A 90 -6.45 8.51 -4.64
CA GLY A 90 -6.23 7.07 -4.76
C GLY A 90 -5.58 6.48 -3.51
N LEU A 91 -4.50 7.09 -3.06
CA LEU A 91 -3.80 6.71 -1.83
C LEU A 91 -4.70 6.90 -0.60
N GLY A 92 -5.49 7.97 -0.56
CA GLY A 92 -6.48 8.23 0.48
C GLY A 92 -7.61 7.21 0.54
N LEU A 93 -7.91 6.51 -0.55
CA LEU A 93 -8.88 5.41 -0.61
C LEU A 93 -8.25 4.06 -0.25
N GLY A 94 -6.96 4.02 0.01
CA GLY A 94 -6.25 2.83 0.48
C GLY A 94 -5.42 2.11 -0.58
N ALA A 95 -5.11 2.75 -1.73
CA ALA A 95 -4.07 2.24 -2.61
C ALA A 95 -2.70 2.25 -1.90
N ASP A 96 -1.88 1.27 -2.18
CA ASP A 96 -0.55 1.14 -1.58
C ASP A 96 0.51 1.92 -2.35
N ASP A 97 0.28 2.09 -3.67
CA ASP A 97 1.17 2.85 -4.55
C ASP A 97 0.42 3.34 -5.79
N TYR A 98 1.04 4.25 -6.55
CA TYR A 98 0.46 4.88 -7.74
C TYR A 98 1.52 5.05 -8.83
N ILE A 99 1.21 4.62 -10.06
CA ILE A 99 2.06 4.78 -11.24
C ILE A 99 1.33 5.64 -12.28
N THR A 100 2.02 6.61 -12.85
CA THR A 100 1.47 7.43 -13.94
C THR A 100 1.83 6.84 -15.31
N LYS A 101 0.86 6.70 -16.20
CA LYS A 101 1.07 6.40 -17.62
C LYS A 101 1.65 7.64 -18.35
N PRO A 102 2.62 7.48 -19.31
CA PRO A 102 3.25 6.23 -19.68
C PRO A 102 4.33 5.82 -18.68
N PHE A 103 4.42 4.53 -18.40
CA PHE A 103 5.47 3.93 -17.57
C PHE A 103 6.20 2.85 -18.36
N SER A 104 7.40 2.48 -17.92
CA SER A 104 8.09 1.34 -18.50
C SER A 104 7.59 0.04 -17.88
N PRO A 105 7.43 -1.05 -18.66
CA PRO A 105 7.09 -2.35 -18.10
C PRO A 105 8.06 -2.81 -16.99
N SER A 106 9.33 -2.45 -17.12
CA SER A 106 10.34 -2.73 -16.09
C SER A 106 10.06 -1.99 -14.77
N GLU A 107 9.54 -0.77 -14.83
CA GLU A 107 9.12 -0.03 -13.64
C GLU A 107 7.94 -0.74 -12.95
N LEU A 108 6.92 -1.14 -13.71
CA LEU A 108 5.80 -1.89 -13.17
C LEU A 108 6.26 -3.16 -12.45
N VAL A 109 7.07 -3.98 -13.14
CA VAL A 109 7.63 -5.22 -12.56
C VAL A 109 8.46 -4.95 -11.31
N ALA A 110 9.29 -3.91 -11.30
CA ALA A 110 10.09 -3.54 -10.12
C ALA A 110 9.20 -3.19 -8.93
N ARG A 111 8.13 -2.42 -9.14
CA ARG A 111 7.16 -2.07 -8.09
C ARG A 111 6.41 -3.29 -7.59
N VAL A 112 5.91 -4.13 -8.49
CA VAL A 112 5.24 -5.39 -8.13
C VAL A 112 6.18 -6.27 -7.29
N LYS A 113 7.41 -6.49 -7.73
CA LYS A 113 8.41 -7.27 -6.97
C LYS A 113 8.72 -6.67 -5.61
N ALA A 114 8.81 -5.35 -5.49
CA ALA A 114 9.04 -4.68 -4.22
C ALA A 114 7.88 -4.91 -3.23
N HIS A 115 6.63 -4.84 -3.71
CA HIS A 115 5.46 -5.15 -2.90
C HIS A 115 5.41 -6.63 -2.49
N MET A 116 5.71 -7.55 -3.42
CA MET A 116 5.67 -8.99 -3.18
C MET A 116 6.78 -9.49 -2.25
N ALA A 117 8.03 -9.08 -2.48
CA ALA A 117 9.19 -9.48 -1.65
C ALA A 117 9.02 -9.08 -0.18
N ARG A 118 8.30 -8.01 0.07
CA ARG A 118 8.00 -7.57 1.42
C ARG A 118 6.94 -8.46 2.07
N TYR A 119 5.91 -8.85 1.35
CA TYR A 119 4.89 -9.78 1.82
C TYR A 119 5.51 -11.15 2.15
N GLU A 120 6.38 -11.69 1.29
CA GLU A 120 7.05 -12.98 1.50
C GLU A 120 8.02 -12.97 2.70
N ARG A 121 8.76 -11.88 2.93
CA ARG A 121 9.62 -11.74 4.13
C ARG A 121 8.83 -11.79 5.43
N LEU A 122 7.57 -11.36 5.38
CA LEU A 122 6.71 -11.28 6.55
C LEU A 122 5.95 -12.59 6.81
N VAL A 123 5.62 -13.33 5.74
CA VAL A 123 4.95 -14.65 5.83
C VAL A 123 5.95 -15.80 5.96
N GLY A 124 7.15 -15.67 5.39
CA GLY A 124 8.19 -16.71 5.35
C GLY A 124 9.12 -16.79 6.58
N ALA A 125 9.05 -15.85 7.50
CA ALA A 125 9.82 -15.90 8.75
C ALA A 125 9.16 -16.88 9.74
N GLY A 126 9.50 -18.17 9.58
CA GLY A 126 9.08 -19.23 10.50
C GLY A 126 9.35 -18.89 11.96
N HIS A 127 8.35 -19.14 12.79
CA HIS A 127 8.33 -19.31 14.24
C HIS A 127 9.54 -18.74 15.02
N LYS A 128 9.55 -17.43 15.20
CA LYS A 128 10.20 -16.81 16.35
C LYS A 128 9.11 -16.11 17.17
N THR A 129 9.28 -16.19 18.49
CA THR A 129 8.47 -15.52 19.53
C THR A 129 7.83 -14.24 19.02
N ASN A 130 6.52 -14.08 19.21
CA ASN A 130 5.76 -12.91 18.81
C ASN A 130 6.58 -11.64 19.07
N ASP A 131 7.05 -11.02 17.98
CA ASP A 131 7.80 -9.78 18.06
C ASP A 131 6.79 -8.65 18.21
N ILE A 132 6.47 -8.34 19.47
CA ILE A 132 5.41 -7.41 19.86
C ILE A 132 6.04 -6.10 20.30
N ILE A 133 5.58 -5.00 19.74
CA ILE A 133 5.88 -3.65 20.21
C ILE A 133 4.67 -3.18 21.02
N GLU A 134 4.90 -2.83 22.27
CA GLU A 134 3.88 -2.23 23.15
C GLU A 134 4.37 -0.85 23.61
N ILE A 135 3.63 0.19 23.22
CA ILE A 135 3.95 1.59 23.60
C ILE A 135 2.63 2.27 23.98
N ARG A 136 2.47 2.57 25.27
CA ARG A 136 1.22 3.05 25.84
C ARG A 136 0.07 2.10 25.51
N ASP A 137 -0.98 2.60 24.86
CA ASP A 137 -2.17 1.81 24.49
C ASP A 137 -2.05 1.18 23.08
N LEU A 138 -0.92 1.41 22.38
CA LEU A 138 -0.63 0.84 21.06
C LEU A 138 0.13 -0.48 21.21
N LYS A 139 -0.41 -1.53 20.60
CA LYS A 139 0.22 -2.85 20.49
C LYS A 139 0.33 -3.24 19.03
N ILE A 140 1.52 -3.61 18.58
CA ILE A 140 1.82 -4.08 17.22
C ILE A 140 2.38 -5.49 17.31
N ASP A 141 1.70 -6.46 16.76
CA ASP A 141 2.24 -7.81 16.53
C ASP A 141 2.82 -7.85 15.11
N LYS A 142 4.15 -7.83 15.02
CA LYS A 142 4.86 -7.81 13.75
C LYS A 142 4.70 -9.12 12.99
N THR A 143 4.61 -10.23 13.72
CA THR A 143 4.49 -11.56 13.15
C THR A 143 3.10 -11.79 12.56
N ALA A 144 2.05 -11.46 13.31
CA ALA A 144 0.67 -11.59 12.86
C ALA A 144 0.20 -10.40 12.00
N ARG A 145 1.00 -9.32 11.91
CA ARG A 145 0.63 -8.05 11.23
C ARG A 145 -0.67 -7.44 11.75
N ARG A 146 -0.85 -7.46 13.06
CA ARG A 146 -2.05 -6.95 13.73
C ARG A 146 -1.70 -5.77 14.63
N VAL A 147 -2.59 -4.81 14.69
CA VAL A 147 -2.42 -3.61 15.51
C VAL A 147 -3.64 -3.41 16.37
N TRP A 148 -3.42 -3.14 17.65
CA TRP A 148 -4.48 -2.76 18.60
C TRP A 148 -4.17 -1.39 19.18
N ILE A 149 -5.22 -0.63 19.41
CA ILE A 149 -5.21 0.63 20.16
C ILE A 149 -6.30 0.58 21.23
N ASN A 150 -5.96 0.83 22.48
CA ASN A 150 -6.87 0.67 23.62
C ASN A 150 -7.51 -0.74 23.69
N GLY A 151 -6.78 -1.78 23.28
CA GLY A 151 -7.29 -3.16 23.23
C GLY A 151 -8.19 -3.49 22.04
N GLU A 152 -8.54 -2.53 21.20
CA GLU A 152 -9.36 -2.70 20.02
C GLU A 152 -8.49 -2.89 18.77
N GLU A 153 -8.73 -3.97 18.01
CA GLU A 153 -7.99 -4.24 16.78
C GLU A 153 -8.39 -3.25 15.66
N LYS A 154 -7.39 -2.71 14.97
CA LYS A 154 -7.59 -1.80 13.84
C LYS A 154 -7.00 -2.40 12.56
N ASN A 155 -7.73 -2.28 11.46
CA ASN A 155 -7.28 -2.74 10.15
C ASN A 155 -6.33 -1.74 9.50
N PHE A 156 -5.18 -2.25 9.03
CA PHE A 156 -4.16 -1.49 8.32
C PHE A 156 -3.92 -2.08 6.93
N THR A 157 -3.71 -1.22 5.93
CA THR A 157 -3.16 -1.69 4.66
C THR A 157 -1.71 -2.11 4.85
N THR A 158 -1.15 -2.84 3.88
CA THR A 158 0.24 -3.32 3.97
C THR A 158 1.22 -2.18 4.22
N LYS A 159 1.09 -1.06 3.50
CA LYS A 159 2.01 0.08 3.63
C LYS A 159 1.80 0.90 4.90
N GLU A 160 0.57 1.05 5.35
CA GLU A 160 0.29 1.68 6.65
C GLU A 160 0.92 0.89 7.79
N PHE A 161 0.75 -0.44 7.78
CA PHE A 161 1.34 -1.32 8.79
C PHE A 161 2.86 -1.20 8.79
N ASP A 162 3.47 -1.28 7.62
CA ASP A 162 4.92 -1.22 7.45
C ASP A 162 5.50 0.11 7.93
N LEU A 163 4.85 1.23 7.56
CA LEU A 163 5.27 2.56 7.95
C LEU A 163 5.12 2.79 9.47
N LEU A 164 4.00 2.35 10.05
CA LEU A 164 3.78 2.41 11.49
C LEU A 164 4.82 1.59 12.25
N THR A 165 5.04 0.34 11.84
CA THR A 165 6.00 -0.57 12.48
C THR A 165 7.42 -0.01 12.41
N PHE A 166 7.84 0.46 11.22
CA PHE A 166 9.17 1.05 11.05
C PHE A 166 9.40 2.25 11.96
N LEU A 167 8.42 3.15 12.06
CA LEU A 167 8.50 4.31 12.94
C LEU A 167 8.52 3.91 14.42
N ALA A 168 7.71 2.93 14.82
CA ALA A 168 7.65 2.44 16.20
C ALA A 168 8.92 1.67 16.62
N GLU A 169 9.61 1.02 15.69
CA GLU A 169 10.93 0.39 15.91
C GLU A 169 12.07 1.41 16.07
N ASN A 170 11.86 2.64 15.61
CA ASN A 170 12.85 3.72 15.66
C ASN A 170 12.31 4.95 16.42
N PRO A 171 11.93 4.78 17.70
CA PRO A 171 11.29 5.86 18.45
C PRO A 171 12.25 7.03 18.65
N ASN A 172 11.67 8.24 18.69
CA ASN A 172 12.38 9.51 18.84
C ASN A 172 13.38 9.87 17.72
N HIS A 173 13.50 9.05 16.68
CA HIS A 173 14.26 9.38 15.47
C HIS A 173 13.37 10.13 14.48
N VAL A 174 13.90 11.21 13.91
CA VAL A 174 13.21 11.97 12.86
C VAL A 174 13.64 11.45 11.50
N PHE A 175 12.67 11.07 10.70
CA PHE A 175 12.88 10.65 9.30
C PHE A 175 12.27 11.66 8.35
N SER A 176 13.00 12.03 7.31
CA SER A 176 12.46 12.81 6.20
C SER A 176 11.41 11.98 5.43
N LYS A 177 10.62 12.66 4.61
CA LYS A 177 9.65 11.96 3.75
C LYS A 177 10.34 11.08 2.71
N GLU A 178 11.47 11.55 2.19
CA GLU A 178 12.33 10.85 1.24
C GLU A 178 12.90 9.56 1.85
N GLU A 179 13.44 9.63 3.07
CA GLU A 179 13.94 8.46 3.78
C GLU A 179 12.84 7.44 4.06
N LEU A 180 11.67 7.90 4.53
CA LEU A 180 10.52 7.02 4.75
C LEU A 180 10.04 6.40 3.44
N PHE A 181 9.98 7.19 2.36
CA PHE A 181 9.59 6.66 1.06
C PHE A 181 10.57 5.58 0.60
N ALA A 182 11.88 5.84 0.61
CA ALA A 182 12.91 4.88 0.23
C ALA A 182 12.85 3.60 1.07
N LYS A 183 12.67 3.72 2.40
CA LYS A 183 12.60 2.57 3.32
C LYS A 183 11.34 1.74 3.14
N ILE A 184 10.19 2.38 2.92
CA ILE A 184 8.89 1.70 2.91
C ILE A 184 8.50 1.26 1.50
N TRP A 185 8.90 1.97 0.46
CA TRP A 185 8.59 1.62 -0.93
C TRP A 185 9.76 1.03 -1.70
N ASN A 186 10.97 0.94 -1.09
CA ASN A 186 12.19 0.35 -1.67
C ASN A 186 12.61 0.99 -3.02
N MET A 187 12.43 2.29 -3.17
CA MET A 187 12.73 2.99 -4.40
C MET A 187 13.70 4.14 -4.16
N GLU A 188 14.82 4.09 -4.87
CA GLU A 188 15.69 5.25 -5.01
C GLU A 188 15.00 6.25 -5.97
N SER A 189 14.44 7.31 -5.43
CA SER A 189 14.26 8.63 -6.02
C SER A 189 13.17 8.96 -7.04
N VAL A 190 12.18 8.17 -7.41
CA VAL A 190 11.16 8.62 -8.39
C VAL A 190 9.70 8.41 -7.93
N GLY A 191 9.47 8.29 -6.64
CA GLY A 191 8.12 8.17 -6.09
C GLY A 191 7.59 9.50 -5.57
N ASP A 192 6.27 9.62 -5.55
CA ASP A 192 5.61 10.80 -5.03
C ASP A 192 5.70 10.84 -3.49
N ILE A 193 6.49 11.77 -2.97
CA ILE A 193 6.67 12.04 -1.53
C ILE A 193 5.31 12.32 -0.84
N ALA A 194 4.30 12.78 -1.59
CA ALA A 194 2.95 12.97 -1.10
C ALA A 194 2.35 11.64 -0.55
N THR A 195 2.76 10.50 -1.10
CA THR A 195 2.36 9.16 -0.64
C THR A 195 2.61 8.97 0.85
N VAL A 196 3.79 9.35 1.35
CA VAL A 196 4.13 9.26 2.79
C VAL A 196 3.15 10.08 3.63
N THR A 197 2.87 11.32 3.20
CA THR A 197 1.97 12.23 3.94
C THR A 197 0.55 11.65 4.06
N VAL A 198 0.04 11.04 2.98
CA VAL A 198 -1.29 10.41 2.98
C VAL A 198 -1.33 9.22 3.93
N HIS A 199 -0.32 8.35 3.89
CA HIS A 199 -0.26 7.18 4.77
C HIS A 199 -0.09 7.58 6.24
N ILE A 200 0.73 8.57 6.56
CA ILE A 200 0.84 9.13 7.92
C ILE A 200 -0.53 9.66 8.41
N LYS A 201 -1.27 10.38 7.55
CA LYS A 201 -2.61 10.85 7.90
C LYS A 201 -3.55 9.69 8.22
N LYS A 202 -3.57 8.64 7.38
CA LYS A 202 -4.40 7.44 7.58
C LYS A 202 -4.03 6.65 8.83
N ILE A 203 -2.75 6.52 9.12
CA ILE A 203 -2.28 5.89 10.35
C ILE A 203 -2.78 6.69 11.55
N ARG A 204 -2.60 8.02 11.57
CA ARG A 204 -3.09 8.88 12.65
C ARG A 204 -4.59 8.76 12.88
N GLU A 205 -5.40 8.71 11.81
CA GLU A 205 -6.85 8.51 11.91
C GLU A 205 -7.21 7.22 12.66
N LYS A 206 -6.32 6.22 12.69
CA LYS A 206 -6.55 4.90 13.33
C LYS A 206 -6.00 4.80 14.74
N ILE A 207 -4.88 5.48 15.04
CA ILE A 207 -4.18 5.33 16.33
C ILE A 207 -4.23 6.55 17.23
N GLU A 208 -4.49 7.75 16.69
CA GLU A 208 -4.49 8.97 17.51
C GLU A 208 -5.89 9.31 18.00
N TYR A 209 -6.00 9.69 19.25
CA TYR A 209 -7.26 10.23 19.78
C TYR A 209 -7.62 11.58 19.12
N ASN A 210 -6.61 12.40 18.84
CA ASN A 210 -6.76 13.67 18.15
C ASN A 210 -5.64 13.84 17.12
N THR A 211 -5.98 13.76 15.84
CA THR A 211 -5.04 13.86 14.73
C THR A 211 -4.34 15.23 14.64
N SER A 212 -4.95 16.29 15.18
CA SER A 212 -4.35 17.63 15.24
C SER A 212 -3.34 17.79 16.39
N LYS A 213 -3.40 16.90 17.38
CA LYS A 213 -2.47 16.84 18.53
C LYS A 213 -1.98 15.40 18.69
N PRO A 214 -1.18 14.88 17.76
CA PRO A 214 -0.80 13.48 17.76
C PRO A 214 0.07 13.13 18.96
N GLN A 215 -0.20 11.96 19.56
CA GLN A 215 0.55 11.42 20.68
C GLN A 215 1.66 10.47 20.23
N TYR A 216 1.47 9.76 19.11
CA TYR A 216 2.40 8.76 18.60
C TYR A 216 3.24 9.28 17.44
N ILE A 217 2.64 9.81 16.38
CA ILE A 217 3.39 10.26 15.22
C ILE A 217 3.38 11.79 15.15
N GLU A 218 4.49 12.40 15.49
CA GLU A 218 4.68 13.86 15.46
C GLU A 218 5.21 14.34 14.11
N THR A 219 4.76 15.52 13.66
CA THR A 219 5.34 16.21 12.51
C THR A 219 6.43 17.16 13.00
N ILE A 220 7.65 17.00 12.50
CA ILE A 220 8.74 17.94 12.67
C ILE A 220 8.77 18.83 11.43
N TRP A 221 8.25 20.04 11.57
CA TRP A 221 8.06 20.98 10.48
C TRP A 221 9.36 21.26 9.71
N GLY A 222 9.31 21.17 8.40
CA GLY A 222 10.46 21.33 7.52
C GLY A 222 11.44 20.16 7.48
N VAL A 223 11.21 19.08 8.29
CA VAL A 223 12.09 17.91 8.35
C VAL A 223 11.36 16.62 7.98
N GLY A 224 10.31 16.25 8.71
CA GLY A 224 9.63 14.98 8.48
C GLY A 224 8.76 14.50 9.64
N TYR A 225 8.86 13.21 9.98
CA TYR A 225 8.03 12.56 10.99
C TYR A 225 8.86 11.82 12.03
N ARG A 226 8.34 11.76 13.24
CA ARG A 226 8.95 11.07 14.38
C ARG A 226 7.90 10.29 15.15
N PHE A 227 8.23 9.04 15.54
CA PHE A 227 7.42 8.31 16.53
C PHE A 227 7.86 8.71 17.93
N LYS A 228 6.90 9.09 18.77
CA LYS A 228 7.12 9.61 20.12
C LYS A 228 6.74 8.56 21.17
N ILE A 229 7.63 8.29 22.12
CA ILE A 229 7.38 7.43 23.28
C ILE A 229 7.19 8.26 24.54
#